data_07301ee842f4685cdb5699c0f09746d8
#
_entry.id   07301ee842f4685cdb5699c0f09746d8
#
_cell.length_a   1.000
_cell.length_b   1.000
_cell.length_c   1.000
_cell.angle_alpha   90.00
_cell.angle_beta   90.00
_cell.angle_gamma   90.00
#
_symmetry.space_group_name_H-M   'P 1'
#
loop_
_entity.id
_entity.type
_entity.pdbx_description
1 polymer ?
#
loop_
_entity_poly.entity_id
_entity_poly.type
_entity_poly.pdbx_seq_one_letter_code
_entity_poly.pdbx_strand_id
1 'polypeptide(L)'
;MSKLFDLQGKVALITGSTKGIGKAIAEEMAAAGAKVVISSRKPEPCHDVCEAIKAAGGEAIAVPCNVGKKDDLMNLVDETLAAFGRIDILVCNAATNPVYGPTSELTDEAWDKIMDTNAKGTFWLCNRVLPEMDKNGGGNVIIISSIAGLRGNATIGTYGVSKAAEAALARNLAVEWGPRNIRVNSIAPGLVR
;
A
#
# COMPACT_ATOMS: atom_id res chain seq x y z
N MET A 1 0.27 -15.42 -20.71
CA MET A 1 0.38 -15.63 -19.24
C MET A 1 -0.48 -16.79 -18.79
N SER A 2 -0.09 -17.47 -17.73
CA SER A 2 -0.89 -18.55 -17.12
C SER A 2 -2.22 -18.01 -16.59
N LYS A 3 -3.35 -18.66 -16.88
CA LYS A 3 -4.68 -18.31 -16.34
C LYS A 3 -4.75 -18.28 -14.81
N LEU A 4 -3.72 -18.79 -14.12
CA LEU A 4 -3.62 -18.84 -12.67
C LEU A 4 -3.48 -17.46 -11.99
N PHE A 5 -3.01 -16.45 -12.72
CA PHE A 5 -2.75 -15.09 -12.22
C PHE A 5 -3.48 -14.04 -13.05
N ASP A 6 -4.66 -14.37 -13.56
CA ASP A 6 -5.49 -13.43 -14.30
C ASP A 6 -6.16 -12.43 -13.35
N LEU A 7 -5.86 -11.15 -13.55
CA LEU A 7 -6.45 -10.02 -12.83
C LEU A 7 -7.34 -9.16 -13.74
N GLN A 8 -7.77 -9.70 -14.88
CA GLN A 8 -8.59 -8.94 -15.82
C GLN A 8 -9.88 -8.41 -15.17
N GLY A 9 -10.18 -7.14 -15.36
CA GLY A 9 -11.33 -6.46 -14.75
C GLY A 9 -11.16 -6.09 -13.28
N LYS A 10 -10.01 -6.40 -12.65
CA LYS A 10 -9.71 -5.99 -11.28
C LYS A 10 -9.05 -4.61 -11.24
N VAL A 11 -9.34 -3.86 -10.19
CA VAL A 11 -8.73 -2.56 -9.90
C VAL A 11 -7.82 -2.69 -8.70
N ALA A 12 -6.54 -2.35 -8.88
CA ALA A 12 -5.53 -2.39 -7.84
C ALA A 12 -5.01 -0.98 -7.50
N LEU A 13 -5.16 -0.59 -6.23
CA LEU A 13 -4.62 0.64 -5.67
C LEU A 13 -3.32 0.32 -4.93
N ILE A 14 -2.18 0.88 -5.38
CA ILE A 14 -0.85 0.57 -4.82
C ILE A 14 -0.19 1.86 -4.34
N THR A 15 0.06 1.98 -3.03
CA THR A 15 0.78 3.13 -2.48
C THR A 15 2.30 2.93 -2.57
N GLY A 16 3.04 4.03 -2.80
CA GLY A 16 4.49 3.97 -2.97
C GLY A 16 4.94 3.22 -4.23
N SER A 17 4.16 3.29 -5.30
CA SER A 17 4.31 2.48 -6.52
C SER A 17 5.19 3.11 -7.60
N THR A 18 6.07 4.07 -7.25
CA THR A 18 6.97 4.70 -8.22
C THR A 18 8.39 4.12 -8.25
N LYS A 19 8.73 3.24 -7.31
CA LYS A 19 10.04 2.59 -7.21
C LYS A 19 10.00 1.30 -6.39
N GLY A 20 11.04 0.47 -6.53
CA GLY A 20 11.24 -0.74 -5.71
C GLY A 20 10.05 -1.69 -5.75
N ILE A 21 9.71 -2.25 -4.60
CA ILE A 21 8.65 -3.26 -4.43
C ILE A 21 7.32 -2.77 -4.98
N GLY A 22 6.90 -1.55 -4.65
CA GLY A 22 5.60 -1.03 -5.09
C GLY A 22 5.51 -0.84 -6.60
N LYS A 23 6.60 -0.42 -7.27
CA LYS A 23 6.65 -0.31 -8.73
C LYS A 23 6.54 -1.69 -9.38
N ALA A 24 7.33 -2.66 -8.92
CA ALA A 24 7.28 -4.02 -9.45
C ALA A 24 5.87 -4.65 -9.27
N ILE A 25 5.23 -4.46 -8.12
CA ILE A 25 3.86 -4.92 -7.89
C ILE A 25 2.89 -4.29 -8.91
N ALA A 26 2.99 -2.98 -9.14
CA ALA A 26 2.11 -2.29 -10.07
C ALA A 26 2.30 -2.78 -11.52
N GLU A 27 3.54 -2.94 -11.96
CA GLU A 27 3.88 -3.43 -13.30
C GLU A 27 3.39 -4.88 -13.50
N GLU A 28 3.63 -5.77 -12.54
CA GLU A 28 3.20 -7.17 -12.63
C GLU A 28 1.66 -7.32 -12.56
N MET A 29 0.98 -6.55 -11.71
CA MET A 29 -0.49 -6.56 -11.66
C MET A 29 -1.09 -6.02 -12.97
N ALA A 30 -0.53 -4.96 -13.54
CA ALA A 30 -0.96 -4.45 -14.84
C ALA A 30 -0.72 -5.47 -15.97
N ALA A 31 0.44 -6.13 -15.97
CA ALA A 31 0.75 -7.20 -16.91
C ALA A 31 -0.17 -8.42 -16.76
N ALA A 32 -0.72 -8.65 -15.56
CA ALA A 32 -1.75 -9.67 -15.30
C ALA A 32 -3.18 -9.20 -15.67
N GLY A 33 -3.35 -7.98 -16.19
CA GLY A 33 -4.63 -7.46 -16.67
C GLY A 33 -5.40 -6.58 -15.68
N ALA A 34 -4.82 -6.24 -14.52
CA ALA A 34 -5.45 -5.30 -13.61
C ALA A 34 -5.34 -3.85 -14.13
N LYS A 35 -6.35 -3.04 -13.85
CA LYS A 35 -6.25 -1.58 -13.88
C LYS A 35 -5.53 -1.12 -12.61
N VAL A 36 -4.49 -0.31 -12.73
CA VAL A 36 -3.64 0.03 -11.59
C VAL A 36 -3.63 1.53 -11.31
N VAL A 37 -3.62 1.87 -10.02
CA VAL A 37 -3.45 3.25 -9.56
C VAL A 37 -2.03 3.42 -9.01
N ILE A 38 -1.28 4.29 -9.68
CA ILE A 38 0.11 4.61 -9.33
C ILE A 38 0.10 5.82 -8.38
N SER A 39 0.63 5.62 -7.18
CA SER A 39 0.60 6.65 -6.14
C SER A 39 1.92 6.76 -5.38
N SER A 40 2.42 7.98 -5.30
CA SER A 40 3.52 8.40 -4.42
C SER A 40 3.43 9.91 -4.19
N ARG A 41 4.34 10.48 -3.36
CA ARG A 41 4.31 11.91 -3.01
C ARG A 41 4.61 12.87 -4.17
N LYS A 42 5.39 12.41 -5.16
CA LYS A 42 5.84 13.25 -6.28
C LYS A 42 5.02 12.94 -7.53
N PRO A 43 4.39 13.96 -8.16
CA PRO A 43 3.58 13.76 -9.37
C PRO A 43 4.35 13.16 -10.54
N GLU A 44 5.52 13.71 -10.87
CA GLU A 44 6.29 13.33 -12.06
C GLU A 44 6.61 11.82 -12.08
N PRO A 45 7.20 11.20 -11.02
CA PRO A 45 7.43 9.75 -11.03
C PRO A 45 6.15 8.92 -11.09
N CYS A 46 5.00 9.44 -10.61
CA CYS A 46 3.73 8.75 -10.77
C CYS A 46 3.31 8.71 -12.25
N HIS A 47 3.44 9.82 -12.94
CA HIS A 47 3.14 9.92 -14.37
C HIS A 47 4.09 9.04 -15.20
N ASP A 48 5.39 9.06 -14.91
CA ASP A 48 6.38 8.25 -15.65
C ASP A 48 6.04 6.75 -15.59
N VAL A 49 5.73 6.22 -14.40
CA VAL A 49 5.35 4.80 -14.26
C VAL A 49 4.00 4.52 -14.90
N CYS A 50 3.04 5.43 -14.79
CA CYS A 50 1.74 5.31 -15.41
C CYS A 50 1.87 5.20 -16.95
N GLU A 51 2.64 6.10 -17.57
CA GLU A 51 2.86 6.08 -19.01
C GLU A 51 3.66 4.84 -19.49
N ALA A 52 4.63 4.37 -18.69
CA ALA A 52 5.33 3.13 -19.00
C ALA A 52 4.39 1.91 -19.00
N ILE A 53 3.47 1.82 -18.05
CA ILE A 53 2.47 0.75 -17.99
C ILE A 53 1.51 0.82 -19.19
N LYS A 54 1.04 2.03 -19.55
CA LYS A 54 0.19 2.23 -20.72
C LYS A 54 0.92 1.86 -22.03
N ALA A 55 2.18 2.25 -22.17
CA ALA A 55 2.98 1.90 -23.32
C ALA A 55 3.20 0.38 -23.46
N ALA A 56 3.20 -0.36 -22.35
CA ALA A 56 3.22 -1.82 -22.31
C ALA A 56 1.85 -2.48 -22.55
N GLY A 57 0.79 -1.68 -22.82
CA GLY A 57 -0.57 -2.17 -23.09
C GLY A 57 -1.44 -2.36 -21.83
N GLY A 58 -0.99 -1.93 -20.66
CA GLY A 58 -1.77 -1.93 -19.42
C GLY A 58 -2.67 -0.71 -19.28
N GLU A 59 -3.54 -0.72 -18.28
CA GLU A 59 -4.42 0.39 -17.92
C GLU A 59 -4.01 0.96 -16.56
N ALA A 60 -3.64 2.25 -16.52
CA ALA A 60 -3.14 2.89 -15.32
C ALA A 60 -3.58 4.36 -15.21
N ILE A 61 -3.74 4.84 -13.97
CA ILE A 61 -3.84 6.26 -13.65
C ILE A 61 -2.78 6.65 -12.60
N ALA A 62 -2.38 7.91 -12.62
CA ALA A 62 -1.45 8.49 -11.65
C ALA A 62 -2.22 9.40 -10.69
N VAL A 63 -2.20 9.07 -9.40
CA VAL A 63 -2.82 9.89 -8.35
C VAL A 63 -1.78 10.14 -7.26
N PRO A 64 -1.10 11.30 -7.27
CA PRO A 64 -0.12 11.66 -6.24
C PRO A 64 -0.77 11.74 -4.86
N CYS A 65 -0.10 11.16 -3.84
CA CYS A 65 -0.61 11.12 -2.47
C CYS A 65 0.52 11.07 -1.46
N ASN A 66 0.43 11.85 -0.41
CA ASN A 66 1.22 11.70 0.80
C ASN A 66 0.44 10.87 1.82
N VAL A 67 0.78 9.61 1.99
CA VAL A 67 0.07 8.68 2.90
C VAL A 67 0.08 9.10 4.37
N GLY A 68 0.94 10.04 4.78
CA GLY A 68 0.92 10.67 6.10
C GLY A 68 -0.11 11.81 6.23
N LYS A 69 -0.92 12.09 5.21
CA LYS A 69 -1.98 13.09 5.21
C LYS A 69 -3.32 12.43 4.91
N LYS A 70 -4.27 12.58 5.83
CA LYS A 70 -5.58 11.93 5.71
C LYS A 70 -6.34 12.39 4.47
N ASP A 71 -6.34 13.69 4.20
CA ASP A 71 -7.08 14.26 3.07
C ASP A 71 -6.52 13.79 1.72
N ASP A 72 -5.20 13.66 1.60
CA ASP A 72 -4.58 13.09 0.40
C ASP A 72 -5.03 11.63 0.18
N LEU A 73 -5.16 10.84 1.27
CA LEU A 73 -5.63 9.45 1.19
C LEU A 73 -7.11 9.37 0.81
N MET A 74 -7.96 10.27 1.32
CA MET A 74 -9.37 10.33 0.91
C MET A 74 -9.47 10.65 -0.58
N ASN A 75 -8.77 11.67 -1.05
CA ASN A 75 -8.71 12.02 -2.47
C ASN A 75 -8.19 10.88 -3.35
N LEU A 76 -7.16 10.15 -2.91
CA LEU A 76 -6.62 8.99 -3.65
C LEU A 76 -7.72 7.93 -3.90
N VAL A 77 -8.54 7.65 -2.91
CA VAL A 77 -9.63 6.67 -3.04
C VAL A 77 -10.74 7.24 -3.93
N ASP A 78 -11.11 8.51 -3.75
CA ASP A 78 -12.18 9.15 -4.53
C ASP A 78 -11.81 9.23 -6.03
N GLU A 79 -10.58 9.62 -6.38
CA GLU A 79 -10.07 9.60 -7.75
C GLU A 79 -10.02 8.18 -8.34
N THR A 80 -9.66 7.18 -7.53
CA THR A 80 -9.68 5.78 -7.97
C THR A 80 -11.11 5.33 -8.32
N LEU A 81 -12.07 5.65 -7.46
CA LEU A 81 -13.47 5.31 -7.68
C LEU A 81 -14.07 6.07 -8.84
N ALA A 82 -13.73 7.36 -9.02
CA ALA A 82 -14.16 8.16 -10.15
C ALA A 82 -13.67 7.58 -11.50
N ALA A 83 -12.42 7.12 -11.54
CA ALA A 83 -11.82 6.59 -12.76
C ALA A 83 -12.25 5.16 -13.09
N PHE A 84 -12.38 4.28 -12.09
CA PHE A 84 -12.57 2.85 -12.33
C PHE A 84 -13.83 2.27 -11.69
N GLY A 85 -14.56 3.02 -10.87
CA GLY A 85 -15.83 2.64 -10.26
C GLY A 85 -15.71 1.63 -9.11
N ARG A 86 -14.53 1.07 -8.85
CA ARG A 86 -14.31 0.03 -7.83
C ARG A 86 -12.86 -0.05 -7.36
N ILE A 87 -12.64 -0.74 -6.25
CA ILE A 87 -11.32 -1.18 -5.78
C ILE A 87 -11.46 -2.65 -5.37
N ASP A 88 -10.68 -3.54 -5.98
CA ASP A 88 -10.65 -4.98 -5.68
C ASP A 88 -9.43 -5.37 -4.85
N ILE A 89 -8.31 -4.67 -5.09
CA ILE A 89 -7.02 -4.95 -4.47
C ILE A 89 -6.45 -3.65 -3.91
N LEU A 90 -6.07 -3.68 -2.64
CA LEU A 90 -5.34 -2.60 -1.99
C LEU A 90 -3.95 -3.10 -1.57
N VAL A 91 -2.90 -2.41 -2.00
CA VAL A 91 -1.53 -2.66 -1.55
C VAL A 91 -1.01 -1.46 -0.77
N CYS A 92 -0.95 -1.60 0.55
CA CYS A 92 -0.32 -0.62 1.44
C CYS A 92 1.18 -0.89 1.48
N ASN A 93 1.94 -0.23 0.58
CA ASN A 93 3.38 -0.42 0.45
C ASN A 93 4.18 0.84 0.85
N ALA A 94 3.61 2.03 0.75
CA ALA A 94 4.30 3.25 1.12
C ALA A 94 4.71 3.25 2.59
N ALA A 95 5.99 3.51 2.85
CA ALA A 95 6.54 3.63 4.20
C ALA A 95 7.70 4.62 4.25
N THR A 96 8.08 5.02 5.46
CA THR A 96 9.25 5.88 5.72
C THR A 96 10.06 5.36 6.88
N ASN A 97 11.36 5.56 6.80
CA ASN A 97 12.30 5.43 7.92
C ASN A 97 13.37 6.53 7.78
N PRO A 98 13.15 7.72 8.32
CA PRO A 98 14.06 8.86 8.13
C PRO A 98 15.30 8.80 9.02
N VAL A 99 15.33 7.93 10.03
CA VAL A 99 16.40 7.88 11.05
C VAL A 99 16.97 6.49 11.15
N TYR A 100 18.29 6.43 11.22
CA TYR A 100 19.08 5.24 11.53
C TYR A 100 19.88 5.50 12.78
N GLY A 101 19.57 4.80 13.87
CA GLY A 101 20.22 4.94 15.16
C GLY A 101 19.48 4.19 16.26
N PRO A 102 19.99 4.22 17.49
CA PRO A 102 19.33 3.59 18.64
C PRO A 102 18.01 4.31 18.95
N THR A 103 17.05 3.55 19.46
CA THR A 103 15.71 4.09 19.80
C THR A 103 15.80 5.20 20.87
N SER A 104 16.80 5.15 21.75
CA SER A 104 17.04 6.17 22.79
C SER A 104 17.41 7.56 22.25
N GLU A 105 17.84 7.66 21.00
CA GLU A 105 18.23 8.92 20.34
C GLU A 105 17.15 9.44 19.38
N LEU A 106 16.03 8.73 19.28
CA LEU A 106 14.94 9.14 18.38
C LEU A 106 14.18 10.34 18.99
N THR A 107 13.91 11.35 18.17
CA THR A 107 13.07 12.49 18.57
C THR A 107 11.59 12.14 18.43
N ASP A 108 10.73 12.87 19.17
CA ASP A 108 9.27 12.69 19.07
C ASP A 108 8.76 12.96 17.65
N GLU A 109 9.32 13.96 16.95
CA GLU A 109 8.94 14.30 15.57
C GLU A 109 9.27 13.15 14.60
N ALA A 110 10.40 12.46 14.82
CA ALA A 110 10.79 11.33 14.00
C ALA A 110 9.90 10.10 14.30
N TRP A 111 9.58 9.89 15.57
CA TRP A 111 8.61 8.88 16.00
C TRP A 111 7.25 9.12 15.35
N ASP A 112 6.70 10.32 15.51
CA ASP A 112 5.39 10.69 14.94
C ASP A 112 5.40 10.53 13.42
N LYS A 113 6.47 10.96 12.76
CA LYS A 113 6.60 10.80 11.31
C LYS A 113 6.58 9.36 10.85
N ILE A 114 7.23 8.46 11.58
CA ILE A 114 7.25 7.02 11.27
C ILE A 114 5.86 6.43 11.50
N MET A 115 5.28 6.66 12.67
CA MET A 115 3.99 6.08 13.06
C MET A 115 2.83 6.62 12.22
N ASP A 116 2.79 7.93 11.97
CA ASP A 116 1.75 8.56 11.14
C ASP A 116 1.80 8.07 9.69
N THR A 117 3.01 7.95 9.12
CA THR A 117 3.15 7.50 7.74
C THR A 117 2.86 6.01 7.60
N ASN A 118 3.50 5.17 8.43
CA ASN A 118 3.48 3.72 8.24
C ASN A 118 2.20 3.09 8.83
N ALA A 119 1.94 3.30 10.12
CA ALA A 119 0.82 2.64 10.80
C ALA A 119 -0.51 3.38 10.60
N LYS A 120 -0.55 4.68 10.89
CA LYS A 120 -1.79 5.46 10.88
C LYS A 120 -2.29 5.73 9.46
N GLY A 121 -1.39 5.99 8.50
CA GLY A 121 -1.74 6.11 7.09
C GLY A 121 -2.35 4.83 6.54
N THR A 122 -1.77 3.67 6.84
CA THR A 122 -2.31 2.36 6.47
C THR A 122 -3.69 2.13 7.10
N PHE A 123 -3.85 2.46 8.38
CA PHE A 123 -5.14 2.38 9.07
C PHE A 123 -6.22 3.25 8.40
N TRP A 124 -5.94 4.50 8.10
CA TRP A 124 -6.90 5.40 7.43
C TRP A 124 -7.30 4.89 6.05
N LEU A 125 -6.32 4.44 5.27
CA LEU A 125 -6.56 3.96 3.91
C LEU A 125 -7.40 2.67 3.92
N CYS A 126 -7.09 1.71 4.79
CA CYS A 126 -7.89 0.51 4.95
C CYS A 126 -9.35 0.85 5.33
N ASN A 127 -9.55 1.71 6.34
CA ASN A 127 -10.90 2.10 6.76
C ASN A 127 -11.71 2.82 5.66
N ARG A 128 -11.06 3.51 4.73
CA ARG A 128 -11.75 4.15 3.61
C ARG A 128 -12.06 3.16 2.48
N VAL A 129 -11.19 2.19 2.24
CA VAL A 129 -11.31 1.24 1.12
C VAL A 129 -12.18 0.03 1.45
N LEU A 130 -12.09 -0.52 2.67
CA LEU A 130 -12.79 -1.75 3.04
C LEU A 130 -14.32 -1.68 2.86
N PRO A 131 -15.02 -0.58 3.21
CA PRO A 131 -16.45 -0.44 2.91
C PRO A 131 -16.78 -0.44 1.41
N GLU A 132 -15.89 0.07 0.56
CA GLU A 132 -16.07 0.03 -0.90
C GLU A 132 -15.88 -1.40 -1.45
N MET A 133 -14.90 -2.14 -0.91
CA MET A 133 -14.73 -3.56 -1.25
C MET A 133 -15.96 -4.40 -0.84
N ASP A 134 -16.54 -4.13 0.33
CA ASP A 134 -17.77 -4.81 0.80
C ASP A 134 -18.94 -4.59 -0.17
N LYS A 135 -19.17 -3.36 -0.63
CA LYS A 135 -20.19 -3.05 -1.65
C LYS A 135 -19.98 -3.82 -2.95
N ASN A 136 -18.73 -4.15 -3.28
CA ASN A 136 -18.36 -4.89 -4.49
C ASN A 136 -18.37 -6.41 -4.30
N GLY A 137 -18.78 -6.92 -3.12
CA GLY A 137 -18.85 -8.34 -2.81
C GLY A 137 -17.54 -8.97 -2.33
N GLY A 138 -16.57 -8.15 -1.95
CA GLY A 138 -15.29 -8.59 -1.38
C GLY A 138 -14.07 -7.95 -2.00
N GLY A 139 -12.89 -8.33 -1.52
CA GLY A 139 -11.63 -7.76 -1.97
C GLY A 139 -10.40 -8.40 -1.32
N ASN A 140 -9.24 -7.84 -1.62
CA ASN A 140 -7.98 -8.30 -1.06
C ASN A 140 -7.08 -7.12 -0.65
N VAL A 141 -6.68 -7.09 0.61
CA VAL A 141 -5.72 -6.10 1.14
C VAL A 141 -4.39 -6.78 1.43
N ILE A 142 -3.31 -6.20 0.94
CA ILE A 142 -1.94 -6.65 1.17
C ILE A 142 -1.18 -5.49 1.83
N ILE A 143 -0.66 -5.72 3.03
CA ILE A 143 0.15 -4.74 3.76
C ILE A 143 1.62 -5.17 3.69
N ILE A 144 2.47 -4.34 3.09
CA ILE A 144 3.90 -4.59 3.00
C ILE A 144 4.55 -4.15 4.31
N SER A 145 4.70 -5.10 5.22
CA SER A 145 5.39 -4.95 6.49
C SER A 145 6.92 -5.13 6.31
N SER A 146 7.60 -5.75 7.24
CA SER A 146 9.04 -6.03 7.19
C SER A 146 9.41 -7.11 8.20
N ILE A 147 10.50 -7.84 7.95
CA ILE A 147 11.14 -8.68 8.98
C ILE A 147 11.57 -7.87 10.22
N ALA A 148 11.77 -6.55 10.09
CA ALA A 148 12.02 -5.65 11.22
C ALA A 148 10.83 -5.57 12.19
N GLY A 149 9.62 -5.87 11.76
CA GLY A 149 8.44 -6.00 12.63
C GLY A 149 8.34 -7.33 13.36
N LEU A 150 9.17 -8.31 13.01
CA LEU A 150 9.17 -9.65 13.59
C LEU A 150 10.33 -9.90 14.55
N ARG A 151 11.38 -9.07 14.50
CA ARG A 151 12.58 -9.20 15.35
C ARG A 151 13.15 -7.84 15.70
N GLY A 152 13.87 -7.76 16.83
CA GLY A 152 14.56 -6.54 17.26
C GLY A 152 15.66 -6.11 16.30
N ASN A 153 15.94 -4.79 16.30
CA ASN A 153 17.02 -4.19 15.53
C ASN A 153 17.60 -3.00 16.28
N ALA A 154 18.92 -2.88 16.31
CA ALA A 154 19.61 -1.84 17.06
C ALA A 154 19.55 -0.45 16.40
N THR A 155 19.25 -0.35 15.10
CA THR A 155 19.38 0.88 14.33
C THR A 155 18.08 1.34 13.65
N ILE A 156 17.07 0.49 13.58
CA ILE A 156 15.75 0.78 12.97
C ILE A 156 14.59 0.34 13.89
N GLY A 157 14.78 0.45 15.21
CA GLY A 157 13.82 -0.08 16.18
C GLY A 157 12.42 0.48 16.03
N THR A 158 12.27 1.79 15.91
CA THR A 158 10.96 2.44 15.76
C THR A 158 10.28 2.10 14.43
N TYR A 159 11.05 1.99 13.34
CA TYR A 159 10.51 1.45 12.10
C TYR A 159 9.98 0.04 12.31
N GLY A 160 10.73 -0.82 13.04
CA GLY A 160 10.27 -2.15 13.43
C GLY A 160 8.95 -2.13 14.20
N VAL A 161 8.80 -1.21 15.16
CA VAL A 161 7.53 -1.01 15.89
C VAL A 161 6.38 -0.69 14.94
N SER A 162 6.57 0.24 14.00
CA SER A 162 5.54 0.59 13.02
C SER A 162 5.15 -0.60 12.12
N LYS A 163 6.13 -1.43 11.74
CA LYS A 163 5.91 -2.62 10.92
C LYS A 163 5.24 -3.77 11.70
N ALA A 164 5.50 -3.88 13.00
CA ALA A 164 4.76 -4.78 13.88
C ALA A 164 3.30 -4.32 14.06
N ALA A 165 3.06 -3.00 14.17
CA ALA A 165 1.72 -2.44 14.22
C ALA A 165 0.93 -2.73 12.94
N GLU A 166 1.54 -2.59 11.75
CA GLU A 166 0.92 -2.96 10.47
C GLU A 166 0.54 -4.45 10.40
N ALA A 167 1.43 -5.34 10.89
CA ALA A 167 1.14 -6.77 10.92
C ALA A 167 0.01 -7.12 11.90
N ALA A 168 -0.09 -6.40 13.04
CA ALA A 168 -1.21 -6.53 13.97
C ALA A 168 -2.52 -6.01 13.35
N LEU A 169 -2.47 -4.86 12.67
CA LEU A 169 -3.60 -4.29 11.93
C LEU A 169 -4.14 -5.28 10.90
N ALA A 170 -3.26 -5.91 10.11
CA ALA A 170 -3.66 -6.90 9.11
C ALA A 170 -4.45 -8.07 9.74
N ARG A 171 -4.00 -8.59 10.89
CA ARG A 171 -4.69 -9.68 11.61
C ARG A 171 -6.09 -9.27 12.09
N ASN A 172 -6.20 -8.07 12.68
CA ASN A 172 -7.47 -7.55 13.18
C ASN A 172 -8.47 -7.33 12.02
N LEU A 173 -8.03 -6.68 10.94
CA LEU A 173 -8.87 -6.45 9.77
C LEU A 173 -9.28 -7.77 9.08
N ALA A 174 -8.41 -8.79 9.07
CA ALA A 174 -8.76 -10.10 8.52
C ALA A 174 -9.90 -10.77 9.30
N VAL A 175 -9.91 -10.66 10.63
CA VAL A 175 -10.99 -11.19 11.48
C VAL A 175 -12.27 -10.37 11.30
N GLU A 176 -12.17 -9.05 11.29
CA GLU A 176 -13.31 -8.15 11.17
C GLU A 176 -14.04 -8.26 9.83
N TRP A 177 -13.28 -8.29 8.73
CA TRP A 177 -13.79 -8.22 7.36
C TRP A 177 -13.85 -9.56 6.62
N GLY A 178 -13.27 -10.61 7.17
CA GLY A 178 -13.33 -11.97 6.61
C GLY A 178 -14.75 -12.46 6.31
N PRO A 179 -15.75 -12.27 7.20
CA PRO A 179 -17.14 -12.62 6.93
C PRO A 179 -17.77 -11.90 5.71
N ARG A 180 -17.17 -10.81 5.25
CA ARG A 180 -17.58 -10.03 4.08
C ARG A 180 -16.77 -10.33 2.82
N ASN A 181 -16.14 -11.51 2.79
CA ASN A 181 -15.31 -11.95 1.66
C ASN A 181 -14.13 -11.00 1.35
N ILE A 182 -13.58 -10.33 2.37
CA ILE A 182 -12.39 -9.50 2.24
C ILE A 182 -11.23 -10.20 2.96
N ARG A 183 -10.18 -10.51 2.21
CA ARG A 183 -8.95 -11.10 2.76
C ARG A 183 -7.94 -10.00 3.05
N VAL A 184 -7.35 -10.02 4.23
CA VAL A 184 -6.29 -9.08 4.61
C VAL A 184 -5.07 -9.87 5.06
N ASN A 185 -3.93 -9.60 4.43
CA ASN A 185 -2.66 -10.26 4.74
C ASN A 185 -1.52 -9.25 4.83
N SER A 186 -0.46 -9.61 5.53
CA SER A 186 0.79 -8.86 5.51
C SER A 186 1.91 -9.72 4.93
N ILE A 187 2.80 -9.07 4.18
CA ILE A 187 4.06 -9.64 3.70
C ILE A 187 5.19 -8.96 4.46
N ALA A 188 6.14 -9.74 4.95
CA ALA A 188 7.30 -9.25 5.71
C ALA A 188 8.60 -9.46 4.89
N PRO A 189 8.94 -8.57 3.95
CA PRO A 189 10.16 -8.69 3.17
C PRO A 189 11.40 -8.55 4.06
N GLY A 190 12.45 -9.28 3.66
CA GLY A 190 13.81 -9.04 4.15
C GLY A 190 14.53 -7.99 3.30
N LEU A 191 15.82 -8.23 3.03
CA LEU A 191 16.58 -7.42 2.08
C LEU A 191 16.17 -7.79 0.65
N VAL A 192 15.63 -6.82 -0.05
CA VAL A 192 15.25 -6.95 -1.47
C VAL A 192 16.20 -6.09 -2.29
N ARG A 193 16.78 -6.67 -3.34
CA ARG A 193 17.68 -5.98 -4.29
C ARG A 193 16.92 -5.46 -5.49
#